data_f81ecf48b482bdc40f7444e481dba5a3
#
_entry.id   f81ecf48b482bdc40f7444e481dba5a3
#
_cell.length_a   1.000
_cell.length_b   1.000
_cell.length_c   1.000
_cell.angle_alpha   90.00
_cell.angle_beta   90.00
_cell.angle_gamma   90.00
#
_symmetry.space_group_name_H-M   'P 1'
#
loop_
_entity.id
_entity.type
_entity.pdbx_description
1 polymer ?
#
loop_
_entity_poly.entity_id
_entity_poly.type
_entity_poly.pdbx_seq_one_letter_code
_entity_poly.pdbx_strand_id
1 'polypeptide(L)'
;DTEKTTLNLVEGSINIGGSPSAVEVLEVSLSGSPLTLWPGKPSVTADGSIISFVGGTPNGFNSSKSVLFKVVLVARSAGKVVLSPAKIKAYINDGKGTIATVRLNSTEIDIIVADKNVQPINDWSTILSEDKTPPEKFSITLGQDASVYDNQKFISFYAEDLDSGVDYYEVKEGDFEKV
;
A
#
# COMPACT_ATOMS: atom_id res chain seq x y z
N ASP A 1 7.36 -2.98 8.21
CA ASP A 1 7.46 -3.22 9.66
C ASP A 1 7.53 -1.91 10.43
N THR A 2 6.67 -1.73 11.41
CA THR A 2 6.63 -0.53 12.27
C THR A 2 7.44 -0.69 13.55
N GLU A 3 8.12 -1.82 13.75
CA GLU A 3 8.90 -2.14 14.96
C GLU A 3 8.13 -1.85 16.26
N LYS A 4 6.82 -2.14 16.29
CA LYS A 4 5.88 -1.85 17.40
C LYS A 4 5.54 -0.36 17.60
N THR A 5 6.00 0.53 16.74
CA THR A 5 5.62 1.94 16.75
C THR A 5 4.31 2.12 15.99
N THR A 6 3.31 2.74 16.58
CA THR A 6 2.07 3.06 15.90
C THR A 6 2.28 4.30 15.03
N LEU A 7 2.07 4.15 13.72
CA LEU A 7 2.18 5.21 12.73
C LEU A 7 0.79 5.66 12.29
N ASN A 8 0.60 6.93 11.98
CA ASN A 8 -0.68 7.44 11.48
C ASN A 8 -0.59 8.10 10.09
N LEU A 9 0.62 8.41 9.62
CA LEU A 9 0.82 9.00 8.30
C LEU A 9 2.16 8.55 7.72
N VAL A 10 2.17 8.28 6.42
CA VAL A 10 3.38 8.02 5.64
C VAL A 10 3.33 8.83 4.35
N GLU A 11 4.41 9.55 4.04
CA GLU A 11 4.56 10.31 2.82
C GLU A 11 5.91 10.06 2.15
N GLY A 12 5.99 10.30 0.86
CA GLY A 12 7.25 10.22 0.13
C GLY A 12 7.10 9.86 -1.33
N SER A 13 8.15 9.28 -1.90
CA SER A 13 8.16 8.84 -3.29
C SER A 13 8.94 7.54 -3.48
N ILE A 14 8.65 6.87 -4.57
CA ILE A 14 9.42 5.74 -5.12
C ILE A 14 9.98 6.20 -6.46
N ASN A 15 11.29 6.18 -6.60
CA ASN A 15 11.95 6.44 -7.87
C ASN A 15 12.11 5.13 -8.65
N ILE A 16 11.79 5.16 -9.94
CA ILE A 16 12.00 4.08 -10.89
C ILE A 16 13.23 4.45 -11.72
N GLY A 17 14.36 3.83 -11.41
CA GLY A 17 15.66 4.12 -12.01
C GLY A 17 16.23 2.93 -12.80
N GLY A 18 17.49 3.01 -13.15
CA GLY A 18 18.19 2.03 -13.98
C GLY A 18 17.79 2.17 -15.45
N SER A 19 16.97 1.24 -15.95
CA SER A 19 16.36 1.29 -17.28
C SER A 19 14.85 1.57 -17.13
N PRO A 20 14.43 2.81 -16.82
CA PRO A 20 13.01 3.09 -16.53
C PRO A 20 12.11 2.84 -17.73
N SER A 21 12.61 2.97 -18.96
CA SER A 21 11.88 2.63 -20.19
C SER A 21 11.64 1.12 -20.38
N ALA A 22 12.29 0.27 -19.57
CA ALA A 22 12.04 -1.17 -19.61
C ALA A 22 10.71 -1.56 -18.98
N VAL A 23 10.11 -0.66 -18.20
CA VAL A 23 8.80 -0.88 -17.56
C VAL A 23 7.88 0.31 -17.77
N GLU A 24 6.60 0.03 -17.68
CA GLU A 24 5.54 1.04 -17.61
C GLU A 24 4.67 0.74 -16.38
N VAL A 25 4.33 1.76 -15.61
CA VAL A 25 3.38 1.62 -14.51
C VAL A 25 1.99 1.54 -15.10
N LEU A 26 1.36 0.38 -14.98
CA LEU A 26 0.00 0.15 -15.46
C LEU A 26 -1.04 0.63 -14.46
N GLU A 27 -0.83 0.31 -13.18
CA GLU A 27 -1.79 0.56 -12.12
C GLU A 27 -1.09 0.76 -10.78
N VAL A 28 -1.70 1.57 -9.92
CA VAL A 28 -1.36 1.63 -8.50
C VAL A 28 -2.62 1.31 -7.70
N SER A 29 -2.61 0.19 -7.01
CA SER A 29 -3.74 -0.29 -6.20
C SER A 29 -3.49 0.00 -4.71
N LEU A 30 -4.54 0.47 -4.03
CA LEU A 30 -4.56 0.73 -2.58
C LEU A 30 -5.11 -0.46 -1.79
N SER A 31 -5.49 -1.52 -2.47
CA SER A 31 -6.05 -2.73 -1.85
C SER A 31 -5.05 -3.34 -0.85
N GLY A 32 -5.54 -3.64 0.36
CA GLY A 32 -4.73 -4.14 1.47
C GLY A 32 -3.87 -3.09 2.18
N SER A 33 -4.07 -1.79 1.89
CA SER A 33 -3.36 -0.74 2.60
C SER A 33 -3.92 -0.50 3.99
N PRO A 34 -3.08 -0.35 5.04
CA PRO A 34 -3.53 0.11 6.34
C PRO A 34 -3.89 1.61 6.35
N LEU A 35 -3.51 2.33 5.29
CA LEU A 35 -3.78 3.76 5.17
C LEU A 35 -5.16 3.95 4.53
N THR A 36 -6.09 4.51 5.29
CA THR A 36 -7.49 4.67 4.89
C THR A 36 -7.81 6.04 4.32
N LEU A 37 -6.95 7.02 4.56
CA LEU A 37 -7.04 8.38 4.05
C LEU A 37 -5.87 8.67 3.12
N TRP A 38 -6.15 9.25 1.97
CA TRP A 38 -5.14 9.56 0.96
C TRP A 38 -5.23 11.04 0.54
N PRO A 39 -4.67 11.97 1.33
CA PRO A 39 -4.56 13.38 0.93
C PRO A 39 -3.81 13.54 -0.39
N GLY A 40 -2.82 12.70 -0.64
CA GLY A 40 -2.13 12.57 -1.91
C GLY A 40 -2.13 11.10 -2.35
N LYS A 41 -3.15 10.67 -3.11
CA LYS A 41 -3.15 9.32 -3.68
C LYS A 41 -1.86 9.07 -4.46
N PRO A 42 -1.32 7.84 -4.45
CA PRO A 42 -0.15 7.52 -5.25
C PRO A 42 -0.35 7.96 -6.70
N SER A 43 0.53 8.80 -7.18
CA SER A 43 0.51 9.36 -8.53
C SER A 43 1.85 9.18 -9.21
N VAL A 44 1.80 8.86 -10.50
CA VAL A 44 2.99 8.62 -11.32
C VAL A 44 3.27 9.89 -12.13
N THR A 45 4.54 10.31 -12.18
CA THR A 45 4.96 11.41 -13.07
C THR A 45 4.73 11.06 -14.54
N ALA A 46 4.60 12.07 -15.39
CA ALA A 46 4.31 11.87 -16.81
C ALA A 46 5.37 11.04 -17.55
N ASP A 47 6.61 11.06 -17.09
CA ASP A 47 7.72 10.25 -17.61
C ASP A 47 7.79 8.84 -16.98
N GLY A 48 6.89 8.51 -16.06
CA GLY A 48 6.84 7.21 -15.41
C GLY A 48 7.95 6.95 -14.38
N SER A 49 8.77 7.95 -14.05
CA SER A 49 9.99 7.76 -13.27
C SER A 49 9.81 7.87 -11.75
N ILE A 50 8.72 8.48 -11.29
CA ILE A 50 8.48 8.72 -9.86
C ILE A 50 7.03 8.43 -9.52
N ILE A 51 6.83 7.74 -8.40
CA ILE A 51 5.52 7.56 -7.77
C ILE A 51 5.54 8.33 -6.46
N SER A 52 4.72 9.37 -6.32
CA SER A 52 4.61 10.17 -5.10
C SER A 52 3.32 9.88 -4.36
N PHE A 53 3.35 9.89 -3.04
CA PHE A 53 2.18 9.58 -2.22
C PHE A 53 2.18 10.26 -0.86
N VAL A 54 0.97 10.45 -0.31
CA VAL A 54 0.70 10.83 1.07
C VAL A 54 -0.53 10.07 1.54
N GLY A 55 -0.37 9.21 2.52
CA GLY A 55 -1.45 8.40 3.06
C GLY A 55 -1.41 8.31 4.58
N GLY A 56 -2.57 8.22 5.19
CA GLY A 56 -2.70 8.15 6.63
C GLY A 56 -3.88 7.33 7.10
N THR A 57 -3.95 7.14 8.41
CA THR A 57 -5.09 6.52 9.08
C THR A 57 -5.28 7.16 10.46
N PRO A 58 -6.48 7.63 10.81
CA PRO A 58 -6.71 8.42 12.04
C PRO A 58 -6.31 7.70 13.32
N ASN A 59 -6.53 6.40 13.39
CA ASN A 59 -6.25 5.60 14.58
C ASN A 59 -4.83 5.03 14.62
N GLY A 60 -4.06 5.30 13.58
CA GLY A 60 -2.76 4.71 13.41
C GLY A 60 -2.81 3.22 13.09
N PHE A 61 -1.69 2.68 12.67
CA PHE A 61 -1.49 1.25 12.44
C PHE A 61 -0.15 0.80 13.00
N ASN A 62 -0.09 -0.46 13.35
CA ASN A 62 1.12 -1.11 13.84
C ASN A 62 1.12 -2.54 13.30
N SER A 63 2.11 -2.88 12.52
CA SER A 63 2.20 -4.19 11.88
C SER A 63 3.65 -4.61 11.65
N SER A 64 3.91 -5.89 11.75
CA SER A 64 5.20 -6.47 11.40
C SER A 64 5.44 -6.50 9.88
N LYS A 65 4.36 -6.44 9.09
CA LYS A 65 4.42 -6.42 7.63
C LYS A 65 3.15 -5.75 7.09
N SER A 66 3.29 -4.59 6.46
CA SER A 66 2.18 -3.88 5.83
C SER A 66 2.49 -3.53 4.39
N VAL A 67 1.50 -3.65 3.53
CA VAL A 67 1.55 -3.19 2.15
C VAL A 67 0.94 -1.80 2.10
N LEU A 68 1.72 -0.75 1.84
CA LEU A 68 1.17 0.61 1.74
C LEU A 68 0.35 0.78 0.47
N PHE A 69 0.82 0.29 -0.65
CA PHE A 69 0.13 0.18 -1.94
C PHE A 69 0.86 -0.80 -2.84
N LYS A 70 0.18 -1.28 -3.87
CA LYS A 70 0.71 -2.20 -4.87
C LYS A 70 0.94 -1.44 -6.18
N VAL A 71 2.01 -1.75 -6.88
CA VAL A 71 2.31 -1.18 -8.20
C VAL A 71 2.37 -2.30 -9.22
N VAL A 72 1.54 -2.22 -10.23
CA VAL A 72 1.55 -3.16 -11.36
C VAL A 72 2.44 -2.57 -12.46
N LEU A 73 3.51 -3.28 -12.78
CA LEU A 73 4.44 -2.91 -13.83
C LEU A 73 4.27 -3.83 -15.04
N VAL A 74 4.30 -3.23 -16.23
CA VAL A 74 4.36 -3.99 -17.48
C VAL A 74 5.78 -3.89 -18.02
N ALA A 75 6.40 -5.04 -18.29
CA ALA A 75 7.70 -5.10 -18.97
C ALA A 75 7.55 -4.69 -20.44
N ARG A 76 8.37 -3.75 -20.90
CA ARG A 76 8.38 -3.25 -22.28
C ARG A 76 9.64 -3.69 -23.03
N SER A 77 10.75 -3.80 -22.34
CA SER A 77 12.02 -4.27 -22.92
C SER A 77 12.89 -4.90 -21.84
N ALA A 78 13.91 -5.65 -22.25
CA ALA A 78 14.90 -6.16 -21.32
C ALA A 78 15.70 -5.00 -20.71
N GLY A 79 16.05 -5.14 -19.44
CA GLY A 79 16.83 -4.14 -18.71
C GLY A 79 16.79 -4.37 -17.20
N LYS A 80 17.60 -3.60 -16.48
CA LYS A 80 17.62 -3.62 -15.02
C LYS A 80 16.85 -2.38 -14.50
N VAL A 81 15.80 -2.61 -13.74
CA VAL A 81 14.99 -1.57 -13.10
C VAL A 81 15.31 -1.53 -11.60
N VAL A 82 15.46 -0.33 -11.06
CA VAL A 82 15.74 -0.12 -9.65
C VAL A 82 14.61 0.69 -9.04
N LEU A 83 13.90 0.12 -8.08
CA LEU A 83 12.89 0.81 -7.30
C LEU A 83 13.53 1.33 -6.01
N SER A 84 13.59 2.64 -5.85
CA SER A 84 14.26 3.29 -4.73
C SER A 84 13.30 4.22 -3.98
N PRO A 85 12.96 3.91 -2.71
CA PRO A 85 12.24 4.86 -1.88
C PRO A 85 13.04 6.15 -1.68
N ALA A 86 12.38 7.29 -1.76
CA ALA A 86 13.00 8.60 -1.59
C ALA A 86 12.10 9.54 -0.79
N LYS A 87 12.71 10.36 0.05
CA LYS A 87 12.02 11.37 0.88
C LYS A 87 10.90 10.78 1.76
N ILE A 88 11.00 9.50 2.13
CA ILE A 88 10.00 8.85 2.97
C ILE A 88 10.04 9.45 4.37
N LYS A 89 8.87 9.86 4.84
CA LYS A 89 8.63 10.23 6.24
C LYS A 89 7.46 9.43 6.76
N ALA A 90 7.61 8.90 7.96
CA ALA A 90 6.56 8.23 8.70
C ALA A 90 6.32 8.98 10.02
N TYR A 91 5.08 9.21 10.37
CA TYR A 91 4.72 9.99 11.55
C TYR A 91 4.10 9.09 12.60
N ILE A 92 4.57 9.27 13.83
CA ILE A 92 4.07 8.52 15.00
C ILE A 92 2.68 9.05 15.36
N ASN A 93 1.80 8.13 15.74
CA ASN A 93 0.43 8.47 16.18
C ASN A 93 0.42 9.03 17.62
N ASP A 94 1.09 10.16 17.83
CA ASP A 94 1.19 10.83 19.13
C ASP A 94 0.52 12.21 19.16
N GLY A 95 -0.12 12.61 18.08
CA GLY A 95 -0.77 13.92 17.92
C GLY A 95 0.19 15.12 17.84
N LYS A 96 1.51 14.88 17.79
CA LYS A 96 2.54 15.94 17.81
C LYS A 96 3.27 16.09 16.48
N GLY A 97 3.02 15.21 15.51
CA GLY A 97 3.74 15.19 14.24
C GLY A 97 5.18 14.68 14.36
N THR A 98 5.45 13.83 15.33
CA THR A 98 6.77 13.25 15.53
C THR A 98 7.13 12.31 14.39
N ILE A 99 8.30 12.54 13.77
CA ILE A 99 8.79 11.70 12.66
C ILE A 99 9.53 10.50 13.25
N ALA A 100 9.15 9.30 12.79
CA ALA A 100 9.83 8.06 13.11
C ALA A 100 11.12 7.92 12.29
N THR A 101 12.11 7.22 12.82
CA THR A 101 13.29 6.82 12.05
C THR A 101 12.89 5.76 11.04
N VAL A 102 13.19 5.99 9.77
CA VAL A 102 12.85 5.09 8.66
C VAL A 102 14.11 4.47 8.09
N ARG A 103 14.11 3.15 7.87
CA ARG A 103 15.13 2.45 7.08
C ARG A 103 14.58 2.21 5.68
N LEU A 104 15.36 2.60 4.67
CA LEU A 104 14.97 2.50 3.27
C LEU A 104 15.85 1.48 2.56
N ASN A 105 15.21 0.59 1.80
CA ASN A 105 15.89 -0.38 0.95
C ASN A 105 15.42 -0.21 -0.48
N SER A 106 16.34 -0.28 -1.43
CA SER A 106 16.02 -0.35 -2.85
C SER A 106 15.87 -1.80 -3.29
N THR A 107 15.06 -2.02 -4.32
CA THR A 107 14.88 -3.32 -4.95
C THR A 107 15.28 -3.25 -6.41
N GLU A 108 16.04 -4.24 -6.88
CA GLU A 108 16.41 -4.39 -8.29
C GLU A 108 15.54 -5.48 -8.94
N ILE A 109 15.11 -5.22 -10.16
CA ILE A 109 14.32 -6.15 -10.98
C ILE A 109 15.04 -6.30 -12.31
N ASP A 110 15.46 -7.50 -12.63
CA ASP A 110 16.05 -7.84 -13.93
C ASP A 110 14.93 -8.30 -14.87
N ILE A 111 14.70 -7.53 -15.93
CA ILE A 111 13.78 -7.86 -16.99
C ILE A 111 14.54 -8.52 -18.11
N ILE A 112 14.26 -9.78 -18.36
CA ILE A 112 14.90 -10.59 -19.40
C ILE A 112 13.98 -10.76 -20.60
N VAL A 113 14.54 -11.02 -21.75
CA VAL A 113 13.75 -11.43 -22.93
C VAL A 113 13.08 -12.77 -22.62
N ALA A 114 11.77 -12.83 -22.78
CA ALA A 114 11.03 -14.05 -22.55
C ALA A 114 11.52 -15.14 -23.52
N ASP A 115 11.92 -16.28 -23.00
CA ASP A 115 12.06 -17.50 -23.81
C ASP A 115 10.64 -17.95 -24.17
N LYS A 116 10.38 -18.14 -25.49
CA LYS A 116 9.07 -18.56 -26.00
C LYS A 116 8.61 -19.93 -25.44
N ASN A 117 9.54 -20.69 -24.86
CA ASN A 117 9.26 -21.98 -24.25
C ASN A 117 9.02 -21.92 -22.72
N VAL A 118 9.25 -20.76 -22.09
CA VAL A 118 8.99 -20.56 -20.67
C VAL A 118 7.66 -19.86 -20.51
N GLN A 119 6.67 -20.57 -19.95
CA GLN A 119 5.43 -19.92 -19.54
C GLN A 119 5.76 -18.93 -18.40
N PRO A 120 5.29 -17.68 -18.48
CA PRO A 120 5.48 -16.74 -17.38
C PRO A 120 4.86 -17.35 -16.11
N ILE A 121 5.67 -17.54 -15.08
CA ILE A 121 5.16 -17.92 -13.78
C ILE A 121 4.48 -16.70 -13.21
N ASN A 122 3.18 -16.73 -13.09
CA ASN A 122 2.45 -15.73 -12.34
C ASN A 122 2.35 -16.18 -10.89
N ASP A 123 3.43 -15.94 -10.14
CA ASP A 123 3.50 -16.32 -8.71
C ASP A 123 2.33 -15.75 -7.91
N TRP A 124 1.84 -14.58 -8.33
CA TRP A 124 0.70 -13.94 -7.67
C TRP A 124 -0.61 -14.71 -7.85
N SER A 125 -0.87 -15.23 -9.05
CA SER A 125 -2.07 -16.08 -9.26
C SER A 125 -1.99 -17.37 -8.46
N THR A 126 -0.80 -17.91 -8.27
CA THR A 126 -0.58 -19.08 -7.43
C THR A 126 -0.85 -18.75 -5.97
N ILE A 127 -0.27 -17.64 -5.44
CA ILE A 127 -0.51 -17.17 -4.07
C ILE A 127 -2.01 -16.98 -3.83
N LEU A 128 -2.73 -16.29 -4.73
CA LEU A 128 -4.18 -16.08 -4.60
C LEU A 128 -4.96 -17.40 -4.61
N SER A 129 -4.58 -18.37 -5.44
CA SER A 129 -5.30 -19.65 -5.55
C SER A 129 -5.03 -20.59 -4.38
N GLU A 130 -3.85 -20.52 -3.80
CA GLU A 130 -3.40 -21.36 -2.68
C GLU A 130 -3.77 -20.77 -1.33
N ASP A 131 -3.98 -19.47 -1.24
CA ASP A 131 -4.41 -18.83 0.00
C ASP A 131 -5.81 -19.31 0.40
N LYS A 132 -5.87 -19.86 1.59
CA LYS A 132 -7.10 -20.35 2.25
C LYS A 132 -7.27 -19.71 3.63
N THR A 133 -6.37 -18.83 3.98
CA THR A 133 -6.35 -18.14 5.26
C THR A 133 -7.22 -16.88 5.14
N PRO A 134 -8.29 -16.75 5.92
CA PRO A 134 -9.05 -15.49 5.91
C PRO A 134 -8.25 -14.38 6.58
N PRO A 135 -8.52 -13.11 6.25
CA PRO A 135 -7.95 -11.97 6.95
C PRO A 135 -8.13 -12.05 8.46
N GLU A 136 -7.17 -11.49 9.21
CA GLU A 136 -7.24 -11.43 10.65
C GLU A 136 -8.46 -10.63 11.13
N LYS A 137 -8.96 -10.99 12.32
CA LYS A 137 -10.05 -10.25 12.95
C LYS A 137 -9.62 -8.82 13.24
N PHE A 138 -10.42 -7.87 12.85
CA PHE A 138 -10.16 -6.45 13.07
C PHE A 138 -11.26 -5.79 13.91
N SER A 139 -10.94 -4.62 14.46
CA SER A 139 -11.88 -3.81 15.23
C SER A 139 -12.30 -2.59 14.43
N ILE A 140 -13.59 -2.24 14.56
CA ILE A 140 -14.13 -1.00 14.00
C ILE A 140 -14.12 0.05 15.10
N THR A 141 -13.51 1.22 14.82
CA THR A 141 -13.52 2.37 15.71
C THR A 141 -14.43 3.44 15.15
N LEU A 142 -15.33 3.95 16.00
CA LEU A 142 -16.15 5.11 15.68
C LEU A 142 -15.42 6.38 16.13
N GLY A 143 -15.19 7.28 15.24
CA GLY A 143 -14.57 8.59 15.48
C GLY A 143 -15.51 9.75 15.18
N GLN A 144 -15.21 10.89 15.79
CA GLN A 144 -15.81 12.19 15.47
C GLN A 144 -14.79 13.26 15.84
N ASP A 145 -14.44 14.15 14.89
CA ASP A 145 -13.47 15.20 15.09
C ASP A 145 -13.87 16.42 14.28
N ALA A 146 -13.86 17.60 14.91
CA ALA A 146 -14.25 18.86 14.28
C ALA A 146 -13.33 19.28 13.13
N SER A 147 -12.09 18.79 13.09
CA SER A 147 -11.11 19.07 12.04
C SER A 147 -11.18 18.10 10.86
N VAL A 148 -12.00 17.06 10.98
CA VAL A 148 -12.11 15.97 10.00
C VAL A 148 -13.58 15.79 9.63
N TYR A 149 -13.89 15.74 8.34
CA TYR A 149 -15.24 15.52 7.80
C TYR A 149 -16.33 16.42 8.38
N ASP A 150 -16.03 17.70 8.60
CA ASP A 150 -16.99 18.68 9.13
C ASP A 150 -17.69 18.23 10.43
N ASN A 151 -16.93 17.60 11.32
CA ASN A 151 -17.44 17.04 12.58
C ASN A 151 -18.46 15.90 12.43
N GLN A 152 -18.54 15.28 11.28
CA GLN A 152 -19.39 14.10 11.09
C GLN A 152 -18.76 12.88 11.74
N LYS A 153 -19.60 11.91 12.10
CA LYS A 153 -19.11 10.62 12.59
C LYS A 153 -18.50 9.83 11.44
N PHE A 154 -17.42 9.16 11.71
CA PHE A 154 -16.76 8.26 10.76
C PHE A 154 -16.38 6.95 11.44
N ILE A 155 -16.26 5.89 10.65
CA ILE A 155 -15.71 4.61 11.09
C ILE A 155 -14.30 4.47 10.53
N SER A 156 -13.43 3.87 11.33
CA SER A 156 -12.08 3.49 10.90
C SER A 156 -11.84 2.04 11.26
N PHE A 157 -11.33 1.29 10.32
CA PHE A 157 -11.01 -0.12 10.49
C PHE A 157 -9.86 -0.52 9.56
N TYR A 158 -9.20 -1.60 9.93
CA TYR A 158 -8.13 -2.20 9.16
C TYR A 158 -8.10 -3.70 9.42
N ALA A 159 -8.05 -4.49 8.36
CA ALA A 159 -7.79 -5.92 8.42
C ALA A 159 -6.44 -6.22 7.78
N GLU A 160 -5.72 -7.17 8.33
CA GLU A 160 -4.46 -7.67 7.79
C GLU A 160 -4.66 -9.09 7.30
N ASP A 161 -4.08 -9.38 6.15
CA ASP A 161 -3.92 -10.70 5.59
C ASP A 161 -2.48 -10.82 5.11
N LEU A 162 -1.74 -11.72 5.71
CA LEU A 162 -0.30 -11.86 5.49
C LEU A 162 0.04 -12.68 4.24
N ASP A 163 -0.92 -13.44 3.73
CA ASP A 163 -0.72 -14.33 2.58
C ASP A 163 -1.04 -13.61 1.27
N SER A 164 -2.29 -13.41 0.94
CA SER A 164 -2.69 -12.75 -0.32
C SER A 164 -3.06 -11.27 -0.18
N GLY A 165 -3.24 -10.80 1.04
CA GLY A 165 -3.69 -9.45 1.35
C GLY A 165 -5.21 -9.28 1.20
N VAL A 166 -5.72 -8.13 1.62
CA VAL A 166 -7.15 -7.80 1.55
C VAL A 166 -7.43 -7.10 0.22
N ASP A 167 -8.36 -7.62 -0.57
CA ASP A 167 -8.76 -7.05 -1.86
C ASP A 167 -9.73 -5.87 -1.69
N TYR A 168 -10.80 -6.06 -0.93
CA TYR A 168 -11.80 -5.02 -0.69
C TYR A 168 -12.50 -5.20 0.67
N TYR A 169 -13.22 -4.18 1.07
CA TYR A 169 -14.11 -4.20 2.22
C TYR A 169 -15.54 -3.98 1.77
N GLU A 170 -16.45 -4.75 2.34
CA GLU A 170 -17.88 -4.49 2.21
C GLU A 170 -18.37 -3.77 3.45
N VAL A 171 -18.97 -2.59 3.29
CA VAL A 171 -19.58 -1.82 4.36
C VAL A 171 -21.09 -1.74 4.12
N LYS A 172 -21.87 -2.18 5.10
CA LYS A 172 -23.32 -2.07 5.07
C LYS A 172 -23.79 -1.19 6.24
N GLU A 173 -24.52 -0.14 5.92
CA GLU A 173 -25.18 0.73 6.88
C GLU A 173 -26.66 0.37 6.96
N GLY A 174 -27.24 0.32 8.18
CA GLY A 174 -28.65 0.10 8.43
C GLY A 174 -28.93 -0.98 9.47
N ASP A 175 -30.21 -1.13 9.83
CA ASP A 175 -30.67 -2.18 10.73
C ASP A 175 -30.62 -3.54 10.04
N PHE A 176 -29.94 -4.48 10.67
CA PHE A 176 -29.99 -5.88 10.25
C PHE A 176 -31.29 -6.52 10.78
N GLU A 177 -32.29 -6.65 9.95
CA GLU A 177 -33.28 -7.68 10.23
C GLU A 177 -32.56 -9.03 10.14
N LYS A 178 -32.55 -9.75 11.26
CA LYS A 178 -32.06 -11.14 11.27
C LYS A 178 -32.92 -11.95 10.32
N VAL A 179 -32.32 -12.43 9.24
CA VAL A 179 -32.87 -13.50 8.42
C VAL A 179 -32.61 -14.85 9.12
#